data_b8eaf40d76b05ec090aabcfd453d342d
#
_entry.id   b8eaf40d76b05ec090aabcfd453d342d
#
_cell.length_a   1.000
_cell.length_b   1.000
_cell.length_c   1.000
_cell.angle_alpha   90.00
_cell.angle_beta   90.00
_cell.angle_gamma   90.00
#
_symmetry.space_group_name_H-M   'P 1'
#
loop_
_entity.id
_entity.type
_entity.pdbx_description
1 polymer ?
#
loop_
_entity_poly.entity_id
_entity_poly.type
_entity_poly.pdbx_seq_one_letter_code
_entity_poly.pdbx_strand_id
1 'polypeptide(L)'
;PTGSGKTIAFGIPVIVRTAGSVPKAPSALVLAPTRELAEQIADELRPLARAHDLWVLSAYGGTNINRQIERLKKGVDILVACPGRLQDLLDRKALTLESARTVVIDEADRMADMGFLPDVRRILDLTPSDRQTLLFSATLDKDVAALTRDYQSNPVRHEVGPETPNIQLLQHHFWAVDRTERVNLAVNLIRRAGKTVVFTRTRHGADRAAKQLGREGLEAAVIHGARTQSQRDRALAHF
;
A
#
# COMPACT_ATOMS: atom_id res chain seq x y z
N PRO A 1 5.21 -3.54 11.56
CA PRO A 1 6.18 -2.61 10.99
C PRO A 1 6.51 -2.96 9.55
N THR A 2 6.84 -1.97 8.71
CA THR A 2 7.35 -2.17 7.35
C THR A 2 8.70 -2.90 7.45
N GLY A 3 9.00 -3.83 6.52
CA GLY A 3 10.26 -4.61 6.58
C GLY A 3 10.27 -5.80 7.54
N SER A 4 9.15 -6.13 8.17
CA SER A 4 9.06 -7.28 9.09
C SER A 4 8.85 -8.64 8.39
N GLY A 5 8.91 -8.72 7.07
CA GLY A 5 8.67 -9.96 6.31
C GLY A 5 7.19 -10.35 6.18
N LYS A 6 6.25 -9.46 6.51
CA LYS A 6 4.80 -9.73 6.42
C LYS A 6 4.37 -10.23 5.05
N THR A 7 4.86 -9.63 3.98
CA THR A 7 4.50 -9.99 2.60
C THR A 7 4.79 -11.46 2.32
N ILE A 8 5.95 -11.95 2.73
CA ILE A 8 6.32 -13.36 2.59
C ILE A 8 5.49 -14.24 3.54
N ALA A 9 5.25 -13.77 4.77
CA ALA A 9 4.48 -14.52 5.76
C ALA A 9 3.04 -14.80 5.33
N PHE A 10 2.36 -13.86 4.67
CA PHE A 10 1.04 -14.14 4.09
C PHE A 10 1.12 -14.65 2.64
N GLY A 11 2.12 -14.24 1.89
CA GLY A 11 2.24 -14.55 0.47
C GLY A 11 2.42 -16.03 0.20
N ILE A 12 3.28 -16.72 0.96
CA ILE A 12 3.48 -18.16 0.83
C ILE A 12 2.17 -18.93 1.07
N PRO A 13 1.44 -18.75 2.20
CA PRO A 13 0.16 -19.41 2.40
C PRO A 13 -0.90 -19.06 1.35
N VAL A 14 -0.94 -17.81 0.89
CA VAL A 14 -1.86 -17.39 -0.19
C VAL A 14 -1.56 -18.18 -1.45
N ILE A 15 -0.31 -18.23 -1.90
CA ILE A 15 0.09 -18.95 -3.12
C ILE A 15 -0.23 -20.45 -3.02
N VAL A 16 0.16 -21.09 -1.91
CA VAL A 16 -0.06 -22.52 -1.71
C VAL A 16 -1.55 -22.89 -1.67
N ARG A 17 -2.41 -21.99 -1.18
CA ARG A 17 -3.86 -22.21 -1.10
C ARG A 17 -4.63 -21.73 -2.33
N THR A 18 -4.01 -20.96 -3.19
CA THR A 18 -4.65 -20.47 -4.41
C THR A 18 -4.75 -21.61 -5.42
N ALA A 19 -5.96 -22.02 -5.74
CA ALA A 19 -6.23 -22.84 -6.92
C ALA A 19 -6.19 -21.95 -8.17
N GLY A 20 -5.91 -22.52 -9.33
CA GLY A 20 -5.98 -21.78 -10.59
C GLY A 20 -7.36 -21.12 -10.76
N SER A 21 -7.37 -19.91 -11.28
CA SER A 21 -8.59 -19.12 -11.46
C SER A 21 -9.15 -19.25 -12.88
N VAL A 22 -10.42 -18.90 -13.02
CA VAL A 22 -11.04 -18.67 -14.33
C VAL A 22 -10.91 -17.18 -14.70
N PRO A 23 -11.00 -16.82 -15.99
CA PRO A 23 -10.98 -15.44 -16.43
C PRO A 23 -11.93 -14.54 -15.63
N LYS A 24 -11.48 -13.38 -15.23
CA LYS A 24 -12.23 -12.37 -14.45
C LYS A 24 -12.65 -12.77 -13.02
N ALA A 25 -12.17 -13.89 -12.48
CA ALA A 25 -12.54 -14.35 -11.15
C ALA A 25 -11.30 -14.81 -10.36
N PRO A 26 -10.51 -13.88 -9.79
CA PRO A 26 -9.32 -14.20 -9.00
C PRO A 26 -9.70 -15.04 -7.78
N SER A 27 -8.86 -16.02 -7.45
CA SER A 27 -9.04 -16.92 -6.30
C SER A 27 -8.54 -16.32 -4.99
N ALA A 28 -7.62 -15.36 -5.08
CA ALA A 28 -7.11 -14.63 -3.92
C ALA A 28 -7.08 -13.13 -4.17
N LEU A 29 -7.33 -12.36 -3.11
CA LEU A 29 -7.32 -10.90 -3.10
C LEU A 29 -6.41 -10.38 -2.00
N VAL A 30 -5.56 -9.40 -2.34
CA VAL A 30 -4.78 -8.62 -1.37
C VAL A 30 -5.16 -7.15 -1.51
N LEU A 31 -5.65 -6.53 -0.43
CA LEU A 31 -5.96 -5.11 -0.38
C LEU A 31 -4.79 -4.34 0.24
N ALA A 32 -4.38 -3.26 -0.40
CA ALA A 32 -3.32 -2.37 0.06
C ALA A 32 -3.75 -0.89 -0.08
N PRO A 33 -3.39 0.00 0.87
CA PRO A 33 -3.83 1.39 0.87
C PRO A 33 -3.23 2.24 -0.25
N THR A 34 -2.03 1.90 -0.71
CA THR A 34 -1.27 2.71 -1.67
C THR A 34 -0.84 1.92 -2.88
N ARG A 35 -0.60 2.64 -3.97
CA ARG A 35 -0.13 2.08 -5.24
C ARG A 35 1.25 1.45 -5.10
N GLU A 36 2.13 2.12 -4.37
CA GLU A 36 3.50 1.69 -4.11
C GLU A 36 3.51 0.36 -3.36
N LEU A 37 2.69 0.25 -2.31
CA LEU A 37 2.59 -0.98 -1.53
C LEU A 37 1.95 -2.10 -2.36
N ALA A 38 0.91 -1.80 -3.14
CA ALA A 38 0.29 -2.79 -4.01
C ALA A 38 1.27 -3.35 -5.06
N GLU A 39 2.09 -2.49 -5.66
CA GLU A 39 3.13 -2.93 -6.61
C GLU A 39 4.24 -3.70 -5.92
N GLN A 40 4.73 -3.22 -4.76
CA GLN A 40 5.75 -3.92 -3.98
C GLN A 40 5.28 -5.33 -3.60
N ILE A 41 4.07 -5.48 -3.07
CA ILE A 41 3.49 -6.79 -2.74
C ILE A 41 3.43 -7.67 -4.00
N ALA A 42 2.93 -7.13 -5.11
CA ALA A 42 2.84 -7.88 -6.35
C ALA A 42 4.22 -8.31 -6.87
N ASP A 43 5.23 -7.45 -6.80
CA ASP A 43 6.61 -7.77 -7.22
C ASP A 43 7.23 -8.89 -6.37
N GLU A 44 7.00 -8.86 -5.06
CA GLU A 44 7.46 -9.91 -4.14
C GLU A 44 6.74 -11.25 -4.40
N LEU A 45 5.44 -11.23 -4.73
CA LEU A 45 4.66 -12.44 -4.96
C LEU A 45 4.86 -13.04 -6.36
N ARG A 46 5.12 -12.24 -7.40
CA ARG A 46 5.23 -12.72 -8.80
C ARG A 46 6.22 -13.87 -9.00
N PRO A 47 7.47 -13.82 -8.51
CA PRO A 47 8.41 -14.92 -8.69
C PRO A 47 7.96 -16.19 -7.99
N LEU A 48 7.38 -16.08 -6.80
CA LEU A 48 6.89 -17.21 -6.02
C LEU A 48 5.64 -17.82 -6.67
N ALA A 49 4.69 -16.99 -7.10
CA ALA A 49 3.48 -17.44 -7.78
C ALA A 49 3.79 -18.15 -9.10
N ARG A 50 4.75 -17.66 -9.89
CA ARG A 50 5.20 -18.30 -11.12
C ARG A 50 5.75 -19.71 -10.91
N ALA A 51 6.39 -19.99 -9.79
CA ALA A 51 6.86 -21.32 -9.45
C ALA A 51 5.70 -22.32 -9.22
N HIS A 52 4.47 -21.82 -9.08
CA HIS A 52 3.23 -22.57 -8.95
C HIS A 52 2.27 -22.38 -10.14
N ASP A 53 2.77 -21.87 -11.26
CA ASP A 53 1.98 -21.56 -12.47
C ASP A 53 0.83 -20.56 -12.23
N LEU A 54 0.96 -19.68 -11.22
CA LEU A 54 -0.04 -18.68 -10.87
C LEU A 54 0.33 -17.28 -11.36
N TRP A 55 -0.70 -16.49 -11.70
CA TRP A 55 -0.56 -15.12 -12.20
C TRP A 55 -0.98 -14.09 -11.18
N VAL A 56 -0.09 -13.12 -10.91
CA VAL A 56 -0.33 -11.99 -10.02
C VAL A 56 -0.53 -10.71 -10.82
N LEU A 57 -1.60 -9.98 -10.53
CA LEU A 57 -1.88 -8.65 -11.09
C LEU A 57 -1.96 -7.61 -9.98
N SER A 58 -1.27 -6.49 -10.14
CA SER A 58 -1.49 -5.27 -9.36
C SER A 58 -2.53 -4.37 -10.02
N ALA A 59 -3.51 -3.87 -9.26
CA ALA A 59 -4.59 -3.00 -9.73
C ALA A 59 -4.73 -1.76 -8.86
N TYR A 60 -4.28 -0.61 -9.37
CA TYR A 60 -4.31 0.66 -8.66
C TYR A 60 -4.59 1.83 -9.62
N GLY A 61 -5.01 2.97 -9.07
CA GLY A 61 -5.32 4.17 -9.84
C GLY A 61 -4.09 4.85 -10.44
N GLY A 62 -4.28 5.72 -11.45
CA GLY A 62 -3.20 6.46 -12.13
C GLY A 62 -2.51 5.68 -13.24
N THR A 63 -2.91 4.44 -13.51
CA THR A 63 -2.50 3.65 -14.66
C THR A 63 -3.70 3.36 -15.57
N ASN A 64 -3.42 2.93 -16.80
CA ASN A 64 -4.47 2.66 -17.80
C ASN A 64 -5.33 1.47 -17.36
N ILE A 65 -6.60 1.74 -17.06
CA ILE A 65 -7.55 0.73 -16.60
C ILE A 65 -7.83 -0.35 -17.66
N ASN A 66 -7.84 0.00 -18.94
CA ASN A 66 -8.12 -0.96 -20.01
C ASN A 66 -7.06 -2.06 -20.06
N ARG A 67 -5.79 -1.73 -19.78
CA ARG A 67 -4.73 -2.76 -19.68
C ARG A 67 -4.97 -3.73 -18.52
N GLN A 68 -5.50 -3.24 -17.41
CA GLN A 68 -5.85 -4.08 -16.27
C GLN A 68 -7.04 -4.99 -16.62
N ILE A 69 -8.08 -4.45 -17.27
CA ILE A 69 -9.23 -5.21 -17.76
C ILE A 69 -8.81 -6.33 -18.73
N GLU A 70 -7.91 -6.03 -19.67
CA GLU A 70 -7.42 -7.03 -20.63
C GLU A 70 -6.62 -8.15 -19.93
N ARG A 71 -5.86 -7.83 -18.89
CA ARG A 71 -5.18 -8.87 -18.09
C ARG A 71 -6.15 -9.72 -17.29
N LEU A 72 -7.17 -9.11 -16.68
CA LEU A 72 -8.24 -9.84 -15.97
C LEU A 72 -9.01 -10.80 -16.90
N LYS A 73 -9.25 -10.42 -18.14
CA LYS A 73 -9.86 -11.31 -19.16
C LYS A 73 -9.02 -12.54 -19.49
N LYS A 74 -7.69 -12.45 -19.36
CA LYS A 74 -6.77 -13.56 -19.61
C LYS A 74 -6.66 -14.56 -18.46
N GLY A 75 -7.15 -14.18 -17.29
CA GLY A 75 -7.01 -14.93 -16.06
C GLY A 75 -5.94 -14.33 -15.15
N VAL A 76 -6.30 -14.16 -13.89
CA VAL A 76 -5.44 -13.70 -12.81
C VAL A 76 -5.83 -14.47 -11.56
N ASP A 77 -4.87 -15.11 -10.93
CA ASP A 77 -5.12 -15.96 -9.76
C ASP A 77 -5.08 -15.17 -8.46
N ILE A 78 -4.12 -14.25 -8.35
CA ILE A 78 -3.93 -13.40 -7.20
C ILE A 78 -4.03 -11.94 -7.64
N LEU A 79 -5.03 -11.22 -7.12
CA LEU A 79 -5.21 -9.80 -7.39
C LEU A 79 -4.73 -8.98 -6.19
N VAL A 80 -3.75 -8.11 -6.40
CA VAL A 80 -3.30 -7.12 -5.41
C VAL A 80 -3.87 -5.77 -5.79
N ALA A 81 -4.72 -5.16 -4.95
CA ALA A 81 -5.48 -3.99 -5.37
C ALA A 81 -5.57 -2.88 -4.30
N CYS A 82 -5.61 -1.62 -4.78
CA CYS A 82 -6.08 -0.51 -3.96
C CYS A 82 -7.62 -0.46 -4.02
N PRO A 83 -8.32 -0.21 -2.88
CA PRO A 83 -9.78 -0.30 -2.79
C PRO A 83 -10.52 0.48 -3.87
N GLY A 84 -10.20 1.76 -4.08
CA GLY A 84 -10.92 2.60 -5.05
C GLY A 84 -10.78 2.13 -6.51
N ARG A 85 -9.63 1.58 -6.92
CA ARG A 85 -9.47 1.01 -8.28
C ARG A 85 -10.18 -0.33 -8.40
N LEU A 86 -10.19 -1.13 -7.37
CA LEU A 86 -10.92 -2.39 -7.38
C LEU A 86 -12.42 -2.13 -7.51
N GLN A 87 -12.94 -1.13 -6.79
CA GLN A 87 -14.34 -0.72 -6.92
C GLN A 87 -14.68 -0.28 -8.36
N ASP A 88 -13.83 0.55 -9.00
CA ASP A 88 -14.02 0.96 -10.40
C ASP A 88 -14.01 -0.24 -11.38
N LEU A 89 -13.19 -1.25 -11.14
CA LEU A 89 -13.17 -2.48 -11.93
C LEU A 89 -14.43 -3.35 -11.70
N LEU A 90 -14.93 -3.43 -10.48
CA LEU A 90 -16.18 -4.12 -10.12
C LEU A 90 -17.40 -3.44 -10.74
N ASP A 91 -17.50 -2.11 -10.64
CA ASP A 91 -18.59 -1.32 -11.22
C ASP A 91 -18.66 -1.48 -12.74
N ARG A 92 -17.51 -1.65 -13.39
CA ARG A 92 -17.37 -1.94 -14.83
C ARG A 92 -17.62 -3.40 -15.18
N LYS A 93 -17.93 -4.26 -14.21
CA LYS A 93 -18.08 -5.71 -14.40
C LYS A 93 -16.86 -6.36 -15.08
N ALA A 94 -15.67 -5.81 -14.82
CA ALA A 94 -14.40 -6.32 -15.35
C ALA A 94 -13.93 -7.59 -14.66
N LEU A 95 -14.39 -7.81 -13.42
CA LEU A 95 -14.17 -9.02 -12.63
C LEU A 95 -15.32 -9.26 -11.65
N THR A 96 -15.36 -10.47 -11.08
CA THR A 96 -16.14 -10.83 -9.88
C THR A 96 -15.20 -11.27 -8.76
N LEU A 97 -15.67 -11.25 -7.52
CA LEU A 97 -14.92 -11.71 -6.35
C LEU A 97 -15.49 -13.01 -5.75
N GLU A 98 -16.43 -13.64 -6.42
CA GLU A 98 -17.11 -14.86 -5.95
C GLU A 98 -16.15 -16.05 -5.76
N SER A 99 -15.00 -16.02 -6.41
CA SER A 99 -13.96 -17.06 -6.29
C SER A 99 -12.86 -16.70 -5.28
N ALA A 100 -12.87 -15.50 -4.71
CA ALA A 100 -11.83 -15.02 -3.80
C ALA A 100 -11.93 -15.67 -2.41
N ARG A 101 -11.42 -16.89 -2.28
CA ARG A 101 -11.46 -17.69 -1.05
C ARG A 101 -10.42 -17.29 -0.01
N THR A 102 -9.42 -16.51 -0.40
CA THR A 102 -8.41 -15.96 0.51
C THR A 102 -8.33 -14.47 0.30
N VAL A 103 -8.54 -13.70 1.35
CA VAL A 103 -8.46 -12.23 1.33
C VAL A 103 -7.47 -11.75 2.38
N VAL A 104 -6.52 -10.94 1.95
CA VAL A 104 -5.55 -10.26 2.81
C VAL A 104 -5.86 -8.76 2.81
N ILE A 105 -5.87 -8.17 3.99
CA ILE A 105 -6.01 -6.71 4.18
C ILE A 105 -4.71 -6.24 4.83
N ASP A 106 -3.83 -5.58 4.08
CA ASP A 106 -2.55 -5.08 4.61
C ASP A 106 -2.62 -3.59 4.89
N GLU A 107 -2.01 -3.15 5.99
CA GLU A 107 -2.07 -1.78 6.51
C GLU A 107 -3.53 -1.28 6.70
N ALA A 108 -4.34 -2.07 7.42
CA ALA A 108 -5.77 -1.77 7.63
C ALA A 108 -6.00 -0.43 8.33
N ASP A 109 -5.16 -0.07 9.30
CA ASP A 109 -5.16 1.23 9.99
C ASP A 109 -4.95 2.39 9.00
N ARG A 110 -4.02 2.24 8.08
CA ARG A 110 -3.78 3.25 7.05
C ARG A 110 -4.95 3.37 6.06
N MET A 111 -5.62 2.26 5.73
CA MET A 111 -6.85 2.32 4.94
C MET A 111 -7.97 3.05 5.69
N ALA A 112 -8.06 2.89 7.02
CA ALA A 112 -8.97 3.62 7.87
C ALA A 112 -8.68 5.13 7.84
N ASP A 113 -7.43 5.53 8.08
CA ASP A 113 -6.97 6.92 8.04
C ASP A 113 -7.23 7.61 6.69
N MET A 114 -7.14 6.85 5.60
CA MET A 114 -7.41 7.34 4.24
C MET A 114 -8.91 7.34 3.87
N GLY A 115 -9.79 6.86 4.76
CA GLY A 115 -11.24 6.81 4.55
C GLY A 115 -11.70 5.70 3.59
N PHE A 116 -10.90 4.65 3.39
CA PHE A 116 -11.23 3.54 2.48
C PHE A 116 -12.10 2.45 3.11
N LEU A 117 -12.38 2.48 4.41
CA LEU A 117 -13.16 1.42 5.05
C LEU A 117 -14.54 1.16 4.44
N PRO A 118 -15.31 2.17 3.98
CA PRO A 118 -16.55 1.90 3.26
C PRO A 118 -16.36 1.08 1.99
N ASP A 119 -15.30 1.35 1.21
CA ASP A 119 -14.99 0.59 0.00
C ASP A 119 -14.48 -0.82 0.34
N VAL A 120 -13.64 -0.95 1.38
CA VAL A 120 -13.16 -2.25 1.88
C VAL A 120 -14.35 -3.13 2.30
N ARG A 121 -15.32 -2.59 3.03
CA ARG A 121 -16.54 -3.33 3.42
C ARG A 121 -17.32 -3.81 2.20
N ARG A 122 -17.61 -2.94 1.23
CA ARG A 122 -18.30 -3.32 -0.01
C ARG A 122 -17.56 -4.42 -0.77
N ILE A 123 -16.23 -4.35 -0.83
CA ILE A 123 -15.41 -5.36 -1.47
C ILE A 123 -15.53 -6.70 -0.74
N LEU A 124 -15.45 -6.69 0.59
CA LEU A 124 -15.55 -7.90 1.41
C LEU A 124 -16.95 -8.54 1.31
N ASP A 125 -18.01 -7.75 1.19
CA ASP A 125 -19.38 -8.23 1.01
C ASP A 125 -19.58 -8.97 -0.33
N LEU A 126 -18.73 -8.71 -1.33
CA LEU A 126 -18.75 -9.38 -2.63
C LEU A 126 -17.90 -10.67 -2.68
N THR A 127 -17.19 -11.00 -1.61
CA THR A 127 -16.38 -12.23 -1.51
C THR A 127 -17.14 -13.32 -0.75
N PRO A 128 -16.81 -14.62 -0.96
CA PRO A 128 -17.49 -15.71 -0.26
C PRO A 128 -17.46 -15.58 1.25
N SER A 129 -18.53 -15.95 1.92
CA SER A 129 -18.65 -15.88 3.38
C SER A 129 -17.73 -16.88 4.12
N ASP A 130 -17.40 -17.99 3.46
CA ASP A 130 -16.51 -19.06 3.95
C ASP A 130 -15.02 -18.82 3.60
N ARG A 131 -14.68 -17.61 3.12
CA ARG A 131 -13.30 -17.22 2.83
C ARG A 131 -12.43 -17.19 4.08
N GLN A 132 -11.14 -17.38 3.90
CA GLN A 132 -10.15 -17.01 4.92
C GLN A 132 -9.78 -15.53 4.78
N THR A 133 -9.88 -14.79 5.87
CA THR A 133 -9.48 -13.39 5.93
C THR A 133 -8.26 -13.23 6.83
N LEU A 134 -7.18 -12.64 6.29
CA LEU A 134 -5.99 -12.23 7.04
C LEU A 134 -5.98 -10.70 7.10
N LEU A 135 -5.79 -10.15 8.30
CA LEU A 135 -5.74 -8.71 8.51
C LEU A 135 -4.40 -8.34 9.18
N PHE A 136 -3.70 -7.41 8.56
CA PHE A 136 -2.46 -6.85 9.08
C PHE A 136 -2.64 -5.36 9.35
N SER A 137 -2.24 -4.93 10.54
CA SER A 137 -2.34 -3.54 10.98
C SER A 137 -1.25 -3.24 12.01
N ALA A 138 -0.76 -2.02 12.04
CA ALA A 138 0.14 -1.57 13.09
C ALA A 138 -0.64 -1.22 14.37
N THR A 139 -1.90 -0.84 14.26
CA THR A 139 -2.80 -0.51 15.37
C THR A 139 -4.12 -1.26 15.24
N LEU A 140 -4.76 -1.54 16.37
CA LEU A 140 -6.11 -2.07 16.45
C LEU A 140 -7.03 -1.00 17.05
N ASP A 141 -7.18 0.13 16.36
CA ASP A 141 -8.11 1.16 16.72
C ASP A 141 -9.58 0.70 16.59
N LYS A 142 -10.53 1.59 16.93
CA LYS A 142 -11.96 1.24 16.88
C LYS A 142 -12.42 0.79 15.51
N ASP A 143 -11.87 1.37 14.45
CA ASP A 143 -12.30 1.14 13.08
C ASP A 143 -11.76 -0.20 12.56
N VAL A 144 -10.49 -0.50 12.83
CA VAL A 144 -9.88 -1.80 12.52
C VAL A 144 -10.50 -2.92 13.36
N ALA A 145 -10.76 -2.68 14.64
CA ALA A 145 -11.44 -3.64 15.51
C ALA A 145 -12.88 -3.94 15.04
N ALA A 146 -13.61 -2.93 14.54
CA ALA A 146 -14.92 -3.13 13.94
C ALA A 146 -14.83 -3.98 12.65
N LEU A 147 -13.85 -3.70 11.78
CA LEU A 147 -13.62 -4.51 10.58
C LEU A 147 -13.31 -5.97 10.92
N THR A 148 -12.45 -6.21 11.92
CA THR A 148 -12.13 -7.55 12.42
C THR A 148 -13.37 -8.29 12.90
N ARG A 149 -14.17 -7.65 13.76
CA ARG A 149 -15.40 -8.25 14.30
C ARG A 149 -16.42 -8.60 13.20
N ASP A 150 -16.57 -7.73 12.21
CA ASP A 150 -17.60 -7.87 11.19
C ASP A 150 -17.22 -8.89 10.09
N TYR A 151 -15.91 -9.10 9.84
CA TYR A 151 -15.44 -9.88 8.70
C TYR A 151 -14.50 -11.04 9.03
N GLN A 152 -14.18 -11.28 10.29
CA GLN A 152 -13.40 -12.43 10.73
C GLN A 152 -14.18 -13.24 11.76
N SER A 153 -14.14 -14.56 11.64
CA SER A 153 -14.76 -15.50 12.61
C SER A 153 -13.65 -16.17 13.43
N ASN A 154 -13.71 -16.01 14.74
CA ASN A 154 -12.71 -16.56 15.68
C ASN A 154 -11.24 -16.31 15.24
N PRO A 155 -10.83 -15.06 14.98
CA PRO A 155 -9.51 -14.78 14.49
C PRO A 155 -8.43 -15.15 15.51
N VAL A 156 -7.37 -15.79 15.04
CA VAL A 156 -6.14 -15.97 15.84
C VAL A 156 -5.35 -14.67 15.73
N ARG A 157 -5.03 -14.07 16.87
CA ARG A 157 -4.26 -12.83 16.95
C ARG A 157 -2.80 -13.12 17.22
N HIS A 158 -1.93 -12.56 16.38
CA HIS A 158 -0.49 -12.56 16.57
C HIS A 158 0.00 -11.13 16.68
N GLU A 159 0.72 -10.82 17.72
CA GLU A 159 1.39 -9.53 17.92
C GLU A 159 2.90 -9.71 17.80
N VAL A 160 3.54 -8.86 17.02
CA VAL A 160 4.98 -8.86 16.81
C VAL A 160 5.52 -7.47 17.11
N GLY A 161 6.41 -7.42 18.08
CA GLY A 161 7.05 -6.18 18.53
C GLY A 161 6.49 -5.64 19.84
N PRO A 162 7.14 -4.63 20.42
CA PRO A 162 6.64 -3.96 21.61
C PRO A 162 5.34 -3.21 21.27
N GLU A 163 4.40 -3.17 22.20
CA GLU A 163 3.12 -2.42 22.06
C GLU A 163 3.33 -0.93 21.76
N THR A 164 4.48 -0.39 22.12
CA THR A 164 4.89 0.98 21.80
C THR A 164 6.17 0.99 20.98
N PRO A 165 6.25 1.79 19.91
CA PRO A 165 7.51 1.99 19.19
C PRO A 165 8.60 2.41 20.19
N ASN A 166 9.78 1.81 20.11
CA ASN A 166 10.90 2.24 20.96
C ASN A 166 11.40 3.62 20.50
N ILE A 167 10.70 4.66 20.93
CA ILE A 167 10.99 6.08 20.64
C ILE A 167 12.39 6.46 21.14
N GLN A 168 12.95 5.71 22.08
CA GLN A 168 14.29 5.97 22.64
C GLN A 168 15.42 5.75 21.62
N LEU A 169 15.16 5.04 20.52
CA LEU A 169 16.12 4.86 19.42
C LEU A 169 16.12 6.01 18.42
N LEU A 170 15.15 6.93 18.50
CA LEU A 170 15.03 8.08 17.62
C LEU A 170 15.50 9.33 18.33
N GLN A 171 16.43 10.05 17.72
CA GLN A 171 16.80 11.38 18.19
C GLN A 171 15.85 12.41 17.61
N HIS A 172 15.12 13.11 18.49
CA HIS A 172 14.20 14.16 18.11
C HIS A 172 14.86 15.52 18.37
N HIS A 173 14.91 16.35 17.34
CA HIS A 173 15.41 17.70 17.44
C HIS A 173 14.34 18.70 17.02
N PHE A 174 14.13 19.75 17.81
CA PHE A 174 13.17 20.80 17.54
C PHE A 174 13.91 22.14 17.44
N TRP A 175 13.70 22.87 16.35
CA TRP A 175 14.29 24.16 16.13
C TRP A 175 13.22 25.25 16.06
N ALA A 176 13.29 26.27 16.91
CA ALA A 176 12.57 27.51 16.73
C ALA A 176 13.33 28.33 15.66
N VAL A 177 12.68 28.57 14.52
CA VAL A 177 13.32 29.24 13.38
C VAL A 177 12.34 30.16 12.69
N ASP A 178 12.80 31.36 12.32
CA ASP A 178 12.03 32.31 11.54
C ASP A 178 11.74 31.77 10.13
N ARG A 179 10.62 32.23 9.58
CA ARG A 179 10.14 31.75 8.28
C ARG A 179 11.17 31.96 7.17
N THR A 180 11.96 33.03 7.24
CA THR A 180 13.01 33.39 6.30
C THR A 180 14.23 32.50 6.39
N GLU A 181 14.54 31.96 7.56
CA GLU A 181 15.72 31.12 7.81
C GLU A 181 15.48 29.62 7.65
N ARG A 182 14.24 29.20 7.44
CA ARG A 182 13.88 27.77 7.37
C ARG A 182 14.64 27.02 6.27
N VAL A 183 14.86 27.65 5.13
CA VAL A 183 15.56 27.02 4.01
C VAL A 183 17.04 26.83 4.33
N ASN A 184 17.68 27.87 4.88
CA ASN A 184 19.09 27.82 5.30
C ASN A 184 19.33 26.74 6.35
N LEU A 185 18.44 26.66 7.34
CA LEU A 185 18.50 25.60 8.36
C LEU A 185 18.34 24.22 7.74
N ALA A 186 17.33 24.03 6.87
CA ALA A 186 17.10 22.75 6.19
C ALA A 186 18.33 22.32 5.35
N VAL A 187 18.91 23.24 4.58
CA VAL A 187 20.13 22.99 3.79
C VAL A 187 21.28 22.51 4.67
N ASN A 188 21.51 23.20 5.79
CA ASN A 188 22.59 22.83 6.71
C ASN A 188 22.36 21.44 7.34
N LEU A 189 21.12 21.12 7.71
CA LEU A 189 20.77 19.83 8.26
C LEU A 189 20.93 18.72 7.23
N ILE A 190 20.44 18.91 6.01
CA ILE A 190 20.54 17.94 4.92
C ILE A 190 21.99 17.65 4.55
N ARG A 191 22.84 18.69 4.46
CA ARG A 191 24.28 18.52 4.18
C ARG A 191 24.99 17.68 5.24
N ARG A 192 24.53 17.75 6.49
CA ARG A 192 25.11 16.94 7.59
C ARG A 192 24.54 15.54 7.66
N ALA A 193 23.26 15.38 7.40
CA ALA A 193 22.55 14.11 7.53
C ALA A 193 22.70 13.19 6.29
N GLY A 194 22.94 13.76 5.10
CA GLY A 194 22.96 13.03 3.84
C GLY A 194 21.54 12.74 3.33
N LYS A 195 21.22 11.48 3.03
CA LYS A 195 19.88 11.10 2.54
C LYS A 195 18.79 11.52 3.52
N THR A 196 17.88 12.36 3.06
CA THR A 196 16.90 13.04 3.92
C THR A 196 15.53 13.06 3.28
N VAL A 197 14.47 12.75 4.04
CA VAL A 197 13.08 12.93 3.63
C VAL A 197 12.53 14.16 4.31
N VAL A 198 12.04 15.13 3.52
CA VAL A 198 11.45 16.38 4.01
C VAL A 198 9.94 16.35 3.84
N PHE A 199 9.19 16.30 4.93
CA PHE A 199 7.74 16.36 4.91
C PHE A 199 7.26 17.82 4.89
N THR A 200 6.29 18.10 4.02
CA THR A 200 5.65 19.41 3.91
C THR A 200 4.13 19.29 4.05
N ARG A 201 3.51 20.35 4.53
CA ARG A 201 2.07 20.39 4.79
C ARG A 201 1.21 20.31 3.50
N THR A 202 1.74 20.82 2.37
CA THR A 202 0.98 20.93 1.12
C THR A 202 1.82 20.51 -0.09
N ARG A 203 1.15 20.11 -1.20
CA ARG A 203 1.78 19.81 -2.48
C ARG A 203 2.62 20.98 -3.00
N HIS A 204 2.07 22.19 -2.98
CA HIS A 204 2.79 23.42 -3.35
C HIS A 204 3.96 23.73 -2.41
N GLY A 205 3.85 23.34 -1.14
CA GLY A 205 4.96 23.42 -0.18
C GLY A 205 6.10 22.51 -0.57
N ALA A 206 5.81 21.29 -1.00
CA ALA A 206 6.81 20.32 -1.47
C ALA A 206 7.53 20.82 -2.73
N ASP A 207 6.78 21.30 -3.74
CA ASP A 207 7.36 21.86 -4.96
C ASP A 207 8.24 23.08 -4.68
N ARG A 208 7.78 23.96 -3.79
CA ARG A 208 8.55 25.15 -3.37
C ARG A 208 9.82 24.77 -2.63
N ALA A 209 9.72 23.84 -1.67
CA ALA A 209 10.87 23.39 -0.91
C ALA A 209 11.93 22.76 -1.83
N ALA A 210 11.56 21.86 -2.71
CA ALA A 210 12.48 21.25 -3.67
C ALA A 210 13.16 22.31 -4.57
N LYS A 211 12.40 23.29 -5.08
CA LYS A 211 12.97 24.37 -5.87
C LYS A 211 13.96 25.25 -5.10
N GLN A 212 13.69 25.50 -3.81
CA GLN A 212 14.58 26.29 -2.95
C GLN A 212 15.85 25.49 -2.61
N LEU A 213 15.71 24.21 -2.23
CA LEU A 213 16.85 23.32 -1.98
C LEU A 213 17.73 23.16 -3.23
N GLY A 214 17.12 23.04 -4.43
CA GLY A 214 17.85 22.97 -5.69
C GLY A 214 18.67 24.23 -6.00
N ARG A 215 18.18 25.43 -5.63
CA ARG A 215 18.95 26.69 -5.77
C ARG A 215 20.18 26.73 -4.88
N GLU A 216 20.13 26.01 -3.76
CA GLU A 216 21.25 25.86 -2.81
C GLU A 216 22.18 24.68 -3.19
N GLY A 217 22.01 24.11 -4.36
CA GLY A 217 22.85 23.02 -4.90
C GLY A 217 22.55 21.64 -4.31
N LEU A 218 21.37 21.43 -3.69
CA LEU A 218 20.94 20.13 -3.23
C LEU A 218 20.06 19.46 -4.30
N GLU A 219 20.33 18.20 -4.61
CA GLU A 219 19.47 17.39 -5.45
C GLU A 219 18.21 16.98 -4.65
N ALA A 220 17.04 17.36 -5.15
CA ALA A 220 15.78 17.11 -4.47
C ALA A 220 14.68 16.63 -5.44
N ALA A 221 14.12 15.48 -5.17
CA ALA A 221 12.96 14.93 -5.87
C ALA A 221 11.67 15.20 -5.07
N VAL A 222 10.53 15.30 -5.75
CA VAL A 222 9.24 15.61 -5.14
C VAL A 222 8.25 14.47 -5.36
N ILE A 223 7.63 14.02 -4.26
CA ILE A 223 6.58 12.99 -4.29
C ILE A 223 5.30 13.56 -3.68
N HIS A 224 4.23 13.63 -4.47
CA HIS A 224 2.89 13.97 -3.99
C HIS A 224 1.82 13.55 -5.02
N GLY A 225 0.55 13.59 -4.62
CA GLY A 225 -0.56 13.09 -5.43
C GLY A 225 -0.83 13.78 -6.78
N ALA A 226 -0.21 14.96 -7.06
CA ALA A 226 -0.29 15.59 -8.38
C ALA A 226 0.84 15.15 -9.34
N ARG A 227 1.80 14.34 -8.88
CA ARG A 227 2.83 13.74 -9.74
C ARG A 227 2.30 12.48 -10.40
N THR A 228 2.74 12.22 -11.65
CA THR A 228 2.44 10.97 -12.34
C THR A 228 3.11 9.79 -11.63
N GLN A 229 2.58 8.57 -11.81
CA GLN A 229 3.16 7.40 -11.18
C GLN A 229 4.63 7.23 -11.58
N SER A 230 4.96 7.33 -12.86
CA SER A 230 6.36 7.22 -13.34
C SER A 230 7.31 8.30 -12.78
N GLN A 231 6.81 9.49 -12.41
CA GLN A 231 7.61 10.50 -11.71
C GLN A 231 7.87 10.10 -10.26
N ARG A 232 6.87 9.52 -9.60
CA ARG A 232 6.98 9.04 -8.21
C ARG A 232 7.94 7.86 -8.12
N ASP A 233 7.80 6.88 -9.04
CA ASP A 233 8.67 5.70 -9.10
C ASP A 233 10.14 6.10 -9.34
N ARG A 234 10.38 7.06 -10.26
CA ARG A 234 11.72 7.60 -10.48
C ARG A 234 12.27 8.31 -9.25
N ALA A 235 11.45 9.08 -8.54
CA ALA A 235 11.90 9.78 -7.34
C ALA A 235 12.27 8.79 -6.20
N LEU A 236 11.52 7.70 -6.06
CA LEU A 236 11.84 6.63 -5.10
C LEU A 236 13.10 5.84 -5.50
N ALA A 237 13.25 5.51 -6.77
CA ALA A 237 14.41 4.79 -7.27
C ALA A 237 15.72 5.59 -7.16
N HIS A 238 15.62 6.92 -7.12
CA HIS A 238 16.78 7.82 -7.02
C HIS A 238 17.17 8.11 -5.57
N PHE A 239 16.29 7.86 -4.62
CA PHE A 239 16.53 7.98 -3.18
C PHE A 239 17.22 6.75 -2.61
#